data_d4887680721a86edc6db8e7ef6a3e01e
#
_entry.id   d4887680721a86edc6db8e7ef6a3e01e
#
_cell.length_a   1.000
_cell.length_b   1.000
_cell.length_c   1.000
_cell.angle_alpha   90.00
_cell.angle_beta   90.00
_cell.angle_gamma   90.00
#
_symmetry.space_group_name_H-M   'P 1'
#
loop_
_entity.id
_entity.type
_entity.pdbx_description
1 polymer ?
#
loop_
_entity_poly.entity_id
_entity_poly.type
_entity_poly.pdbx_seq_one_letter_code
_entity_poly.pdbx_strand_id
1 'polypeptide(L)'
;MATPTVDPSRPSPPETLLARLLDKTLRRSAALDTESLCLLAGKTVWAIRCDLHILSHGGGLLDACCVAALAGLLHFRRPEVGVEGEKVTVYSAEERAPVPLSLLHLPFCVTFSIFGIRAGEEEAVLLDADRAEEGVREGAVTVGVNRHGEVCQIAKLGGREVDALELLRCVSVAEQRAKVLDELVRRRVAEEEKRRDGGRAKELSAQNAR
;
A
#
# COMPACT_ATOMS: atom_id res chain seq x y z
N MET A 1 -8.64 6.78 -13.38
CA MET A 1 -9.43 5.51 -13.27
C MET A 1 -9.71 4.95 -14.65
N ALA A 2 -9.74 3.64 -14.80
CA ALA A 2 -9.99 2.96 -16.07
C ALA A 2 -11.50 2.89 -16.43
N THR A 3 -12.24 3.97 -16.21
CA THR A 3 -13.65 4.07 -16.60
C THR A 3 -13.88 5.34 -17.40
N PRO A 4 -14.63 5.28 -18.51
CA PRO A 4 -14.84 6.43 -19.42
C PRO A 4 -15.64 7.58 -18.79
N THR A 5 -16.19 7.39 -17.60
CA THR A 5 -17.00 8.38 -16.88
C THR A 5 -16.21 9.28 -15.94
N VAL A 6 -14.88 9.12 -15.86
CA VAL A 6 -14.03 9.91 -14.96
C VAL A 6 -13.47 11.12 -15.69
N ASP A 7 -13.79 12.30 -15.19
CA ASP A 7 -13.21 13.57 -15.66
C ASP A 7 -11.77 13.68 -15.16
N PRO A 8 -10.76 13.74 -16.03
CA PRO A 8 -9.36 13.85 -15.64
C PRO A 8 -9.01 15.17 -14.92
N SER A 9 -9.89 16.17 -15.02
CA SER A 9 -9.65 17.49 -14.41
C SER A 9 -10.04 17.57 -12.94
N ARG A 10 -10.90 16.64 -12.44
CA ARG A 10 -11.42 16.68 -11.07
C ARG A 10 -11.43 15.27 -10.45
N PRO A 11 -10.83 15.08 -9.26
CA PRO A 11 -10.90 13.80 -8.58
C PRO A 11 -12.34 13.43 -8.23
N SER A 12 -12.75 12.23 -8.59
CA SER A 12 -14.09 11.73 -8.26
C SER A 12 -14.24 11.44 -6.75
N PRO A 13 -15.45 11.45 -6.19
CA PRO A 13 -15.67 11.11 -4.79
C PRO A 13 -15.05 9.75 -4.38
N PRO A 14 -15.17 8.65 -5.16
CA PRO A 14 -14.54 7.38 -4.81
C PRO A 14 -13.00 7.44 -4.85
N GLU A 15 -12.38 8.22 -5.76
CA GLU A 15 -10.93 8.42 -5.77
C GLU A 15 -10.44 9.15 -4.53
N THR A 16 -11.15 10.19 -4.14
CA THR A 16 -10.85 10.96 -2.93
C THR A 16 -10.96 10.08 -1.67
N LEU A 17 -11.97 9.22 -1.61
CA LEU A 17 -12.15 8.30 -0.50
C LEU A 17 -11.03 7.27 -0.44
N LEU A 18 -10.70 6.64 -1.57
CA LEU A 18 -9.63 5.67 -1.70
C LEU A 18 -8.28 6.28 -1.27
N ALA A 19 -7.96 7.48 -1.75
CA ALA A 19 -6.73 8.19 -1.37
C ALA A 19 -6.67 8.48 0.14
N ARG A 20 -7.80 8.87 0.76
CA ARG A 20 -7.88 9.10 2.22
C ARG A 20 -7.71 7.82 3.03
N LEU A 21 -8.28 6.71 2.58
CA LEU A 21 -8.13 5.41 3.25
C LEU A 21 -6.69 4.92 3.17
N LEU A 22 -6.05 5.03 2.01
CA LEU A 22 -4.63 4.69 1.83
C LEU A 22 -3.72 5.59 2.68
N ASP A 23 -3.93 6.90 2.67
CA ASP A 23 -3.18 7.84 3.52
C ASP A 23 -3.30 7.47 5.00
N LYS A 24 -4.51 7.12 5.45
CA LYS A 24 -4.75 6.70 6.82
C LYS A 24 -4.03 5.38 7.13
N THR A 25 -4.05 4.41 6.20
CA THR A 25 -3.40 3.12 6.38
C THR A 25 -1.88 3.22 6.36
N LEU A 26 -1.29 4.04 5.47
CA LEU A 26 0.16 4.10 5.28
C LEU A 26 0.83 5.13 6.21
N ARG A 27 0.30 6.35 6.25
CA ARG A 27 0.93 7.44 6.98
C ARG A 27 0.54 7.49 8.44
N ARG A 28 -0.77 7.39 8.75
CA ARG A 28 -1.23 7.50 10.15
C ARG A 28 -0.96 6.26 10.98
N SER A 29 -0.75 5.12 10.35
CA SER A 29 -0.30 3.90 11.06
C SER A 29 1.20 3.91 11.38
N ALA A 30 1.93 4.95 10.96
CA ALA A 30 3.38 5.02 11.06
C ALA A 30 4.09 3.86 10.32
N ALA A 31 3.54 3.39 9.19
CA ALA A 31 4.18 2.36 8.38
C ALA A 31 5.55 2.84 7.84
N LEU A 32 5.64 4.12 7.48
CA LEU A 32 6.88 4.78 7.08
C LEU A 32 7.44 5.57 8.26
N ASP A 33 8.70 5.35 8.56
CA ASP A 33 9.45 6.16 9.53
C ASP A 33 9.68 7.56 8.97
N THR A 34 8.85 8.52 9.42
CA THR A 34 8.92 9.90 8.99
C THR A 34 10.12 10.66 9.57
N GLU A 35 10.69 10.19 10.70
CA GLU A 35 11.87 10.81 11.29
C GLU A 35 13.11 10.55 10.42
N SER A 36 13.20 9.39 9.81
CA SER A 36 14.27 9.04 8.86
C SER A 36 14.30 9.90 7.59
N LEU A 37 13.22 10.63 7.31
CA LEU A 37 13.13 11.54 6.17
C LEU A 37 13.67 12.95 6.50
N CYS A 38 13.91 13.26 7.77
CA CYS A 38 14.46 14.54 8.19
C CYS A 38 15.98 14.56 7.91
N LEU A 39 16.43 15.58 7.17
CA LEU A 39 17.85 15.83 6.88
C LEU A 39 18.44 16.87 7.80
N LEU A 40 17.75 18.00 7.96
CA LEU A 40 18.10 19.10 8.85
C LEU A 40 16.84 19.54 9.56
N ALA A 41 16.84 19.44 10.88
CA ALA A 41 15.71 19.82 11.71
C ALA A 41 15.29 21.28 11.45
N GLY A 42 14.03 21.49 11.13
CA GLY A 42 13.45 22.79 10.83
C GLY A 42 13.85 23.43 9.49
N LYS A 43 14.69 22.77 8.66
CA LYS A 43 15.16 23.31 7.38
C LYS A 43 14.85 22.42 6.18
N THR A 44 15.24 21.14 6.22
CA THR A 44 15.18 20.28 5.04
C THR A 44 14.70 18.89 5.40
N VAL A 45 13.74 18.39 4.62
CA VAL A 45 13.14 17.07 4.77
C VAL A 45 12.84 16.47 3.39
N TRP A 46 12.91 15.15 3.27
CA TRP A 46 12.43 14.46 2.09
C TRP A 46 10.90 14.48 2.04
N ALA A 47 10.34 14.88 0.90
CA ALA A 47 8.93 14.74 0.59
C ALA A 47 8.74 13.53 -0.34
N ILE A 48 7.92 12.56 0.07
CA ILE A 48 7.59 11.38 -0.73
C ILE A 48 6.19 11.57 -1.30
N ARG A 49 6.07 11.45 -2.61
CA ARG A 49 4.80 11.40 -3.33
C ARG A 49 4.62 10.01 -3.95
N CYS A 50 3.49 9.40 -3.70
CA CYS A 50 3.11 8.12 -4.29
C CYS A 50 1.90 8.32 -5.20
N ASP A 51 2.07 8.13 -6.49
CA ASP A 51 1.01 8.22 -7.50
C ASP A 51 0.62 6.80 -7.94
N LEU A 52 -0.67 6.47 -7.82
CA LEU A 52 -1.23 5.18 -8.20
C LEU A 52 -2.06 5.33 -9.49
N HIS A 53 -1.66 4.62 -10.53
CA HIS A 53 -2.36 4.58 -11.81
C HIS A 53 -3.15 3.27 -11.95
N ILE A 54 -4.47 3.38 -12.02
CA ILE A 54 -5.37 2.23 -12.15
C ILE A 54 -5.56 1.95 -13.63
N LEU A 55 -5.04 0.80 -14.09
CA LEU A 55 -5.13 0.38 -15.49
C LEU A 55 -6.41 -0.40 -15.76
N SER A 56 -6.85 -1.21 -14.78
CA SER A 56 -8.06 -2.03 -14.88
C SER A 56 -8.71 -2.15 -13.51
N HIS A 57 -10.02 -2.32 -13.47
CA HIS A 57 -10.79 -2.45 -12.23
C HIS A 57 -11.71 -3.66 -12.32
N GLY A 58 -11.32 -4.74 -11.66
CA GLY A 58 -12.07 -6.00 -11.54
C GLY A 58 -12.74 -6.25 -10.19
N GLY A 59 -12.64 -5.32 -9.23
CA GLY A 59 -13.04 -5.44 -7.83
C GLY A 59 -11.83 -5.22 -6.91
N GLY A 60 -12.03 -5.20 -5.59
CA GLY A 60 -10.98 -5.13 -4.57
C GLY A 60 -10.00 -3.96 -4.71
N LEU A 61 -10.46 -2.80 -5.22
CA LEU A 61 -9.58 -1.71 -5.66
C LEU A 61 -8.71 -1.15 -4.53
N LEU A 62 -9.26 -1.02 -3.32
CA LEU A 62 -8.51 -0.50 -2.17
C LEU A 62 -7.37 -1.45 -1.78
N ASP A 63 -7.64 -2.74 -1.77
CA ASP A 63 -6.70 -3.78 -1.37
C ASP A 63 -5.56 -3.87 -2.40
N ALA A 64 -5.90 -3.86 -3.69
CA ALA A 64 -4.92 -3.84 -4.78
C ALA A 64 -4.03 -2.58 -4.74
N CYS A 65 -4.62 -1.41 -4.53
CA CYS A 65 -3.88 -0.15 -4.40
C CYS A 65 -2.97 -0.14 -3.17
N CYS A 66 -3.41 -0.72 -2.05
CA CYS A 66 -2.61 -0.84 -0.84
C CYS A 66 -1.38 -1.72 -1.08
N VAL A 67 -1.56 -2.89 -1.68
CA VAL A 67 -0.46 -3.80 -2.05
C VAL A 67 0.52 -3.14 -3.01
N ALA A 68 0.02 -2.44 -4.03
CA ALA A 68 0.86 -1.74 -5.00
C ALA A 68 1.67 -0.61 -4.35
N ALA A 69 1.06 0.19 -3.48
CA ALA A 69 1.74 1.25 -2.75
C ALA A 69 2.85 0.70 -1.83
N LEU A 70 2.56 -0.35 -1.07
CA LEU A 70 3.53 -0.99 -0.18
C LEU A 70 4.68 -1.62 -0.95
N ALA A 71 4.40 -2.30 -2.06
CA ALA A 71 5.44 -2.86 -2.93
C ALA A 71 6.32 -1.76 -3.54
N GLY A 72 5.70 -0.66 -3.98
CA GLY A 72 6.42 0.51 -4.49
C GLY A 72 7.33 1.15 -3.44
N LEU A 73 6.85 1.35 -2.22
CA LEU A 73 7.64 1.90 -1.11
C LEU A 73 8.79 0.99 -0.69
N LEU A 74 8.58 -0.34 -0.66
CA LEU A 74 9.63 -1.32 -0.38
C LEU A 74 10.71 -1.34 -1.45
N HIS A 75 10.32 -1.23 -2.72
CA HIS A 75 11.24 -1.28 -3.86
C HIS A 75 11.97 0.05 -4.07
N PHE A 76 11.38 1.17 -3.64
CA PHE A 76 11.94 2.50 -3.86
C PHE A 76 13.26 2.68 -3.12
N ARG A 77 14.19 3.36 -3.79
CA ARG A 77 15.50 3.73 -3.24
C ARG A 77 15.68 5.24 -3.40
N ARG A 78 15.96 5.93 -2.31
CA ARG A 78 16.29 7.36 -2.32
C ARG A 78 17.78 7.57 -2.56
N PRO A 79 18.20 8.71 -3.15
CA PRO A 79 19.60 9.10 -3.20
C PRO A 79 20.19 9.20 -1.79
N GLU A 80 21.46 8.86 -1.64
CA GLU A 80 22.20 9.13 -0.41
C GLU A 80 22.49 10.62 -0.29
N VAL A 81 22.50 11.12 0.94
CA VAL A 81 22.71 12.54 1.24
C VAL A 81 23.82 12.70 2.25
N GLY A 82 24.78 13.56 1.96
CA GLY A 82 25.76 14.04 2.91
C GLY A 82 25.29 15.35 3.55
N VAL A 83 25.43 15.45 4.87
CA VAL A 83 25.11 16.66 5.63
C VAL A 83 26.39 17.16 6.30
N GLU A 84 26.85 18.33 5.91
CA GLU A 84 28.03 19.01 6.48
C GLU A 84 27.60 20.37 7.03
N GLY A 85 27.36 20.43 8.34
CA GLY A 85 26.79 21.59 8.99
C GLY A 85 25.40 21.92 8.46
N GLU A 86 25.24 23.03 7.77
CA GLU A 86 23.97 23.44 7.13
C GLU A 86 23.85 23.06 5.65
N LYS A 87 24.94 22.56 5.07
CA LYS A 87 24.97 22.20 3.65
C LYS A 87 24.50 20.76 3.46
N VAL A 88 23.50 20.61 2.62
CA VAL A 88 22.95 19.29 2.21
C VAL A 88 23.42 19.01 0.78
N THR A 89 24.13 17.91 0.59
CA THR A 89 24.61 17.47 -0.72
C THR A 89 23.93 16.15 -1.07
N VAL A 90 23.20 16.11 -2.20
CA VAL A 90 22.55 14.89 -2.71
C VAL A 90 23.51 14.25 -3.70
N TYR A 91 23.90 13.00 -3.44
CA TYR A 91 24.79 12.25 -4.31
C TYR A 91 24.01 11.58 -5.45
N SER A 92 24.62 11.52 -6.62
CA SER A 92 24.05 10.76 -7.74
C SER A 92 24.13 9.25 -7.48
N ALA A 93 23.33 8.45 -8.20
CA ALA A 93 23.38 6.99 -8.10
C ALA A 93 24.69 6.37 -8.61
N GLU A 94 25.49 7.14 -9.35
CA GLU A 94 26.83 6.76 -9.82
C GLU A 94 27.89 6.97 -8.76
N GLU A 95 27.74 8.01 -7.92
CA GLU A 95 28.68 8.34 -6.86
C GLU A 95 28.46 7.49 -5.62
N ARG A 96 27.19 7.27 -5.23
CA ARG A 96 26.85 6.47 -4.05
C ARG A 96 25.62 5.60 -4.29
N ALA A 97 25.61 4.43 -3.64
CA ALA A 97 24.50 3.50 -3.72
C ALA A 97 23.22 4.10 -3.09
N PRO A 98 22.08 4.07 -3.80
CA PRO A 98 20.83 4.56 -3.25
C PRO A 98 20.37 3.77 -2.02
N VAL A 99 19.75 4.45 -1.06
CA VAL A 99 19.34 3.91 0.24
C VAL A 99 17.85 3.55 0.24
N PRO A 100 17.43 2.41 0.83
CA PRO A 100 16.02 2.07 0.97
C PRO A 100 15.30 3.02 1.92
N LEU A 101 13.95 3.05 1.80
CA LEU A 101 13.13 3.71 2.81
C LEU A 101 13.07 2.88 4.10
N SER A 102 13.02 3.56 5.24
CA SER A 102 12.78 2.92 6.53
C SER A 102 11.28 2.67 6.72
N LEU A 103 10.85 1.42 6.51
CA LEU A 103 9.48 0.98 6.77
C LEU A 103 9.45 0.21 8.08
N LEU A 104 8.65 0.67 9.03
CA LEU A 104 8.52 0.06 10.36
C LEU A 104 7.66 -1.20 10.32
N HIS A 105 6.57 -1.16 9.56
CA HIS A 105 5.69 -2.30 9.31
C HIS A 105 4.95 -2.14 7.98
N LEU A 106 4.28 -3.20 7.53
CA LEU A 106 3.50 -3.20 6.28
C LEU A 106 2.02 -3.48 6.62
N PRO A 107 1.15 -2.45 6.66
CA PRO A 107 -0.28 -2.62 6.88
C PRO A 107 -0.98 -2.95 5.56
N PHE A 108 -1.53 -4.15 5.45
CA PHE A 108 -2.33 -4.57 4.29
C PHE A 108 -3.81 -4.31 4.55
N CYS A 109 -4.50 -3.75 3.57
CA CYS A 109 -5.95 -3.67 3.56
C CYS A 109 -6.55 -4.98 3.08
N VAL A 110 -7.59 -5.44 3.77
CA VAL A 110 -8.38 -6.61 3.42
C VAL A 110 -9.86 -6.23 3.51
N THR A 111 -10.56 -6.26 2.40
CA THR A 111 -11.95 -5.81 2.28
C THR A 111 -12.90 -6.99 2.23
N PHE A 112 -13.93 -6.92 3.06
CA PHE A 112 -15.04 -7.86 3.15
C PHE A 112 -16.31 -7.20 2.64
N SER A 113 -16.99 -7.84 1.72
CA SER A 113 -18.30 -7.44 1.20
C SER A 113 -19.40 -8.19 1.91
N ILE A 114 -20.45 -7.47 2.33
CA ILE A 114 -21.55 -8.02 3.12
C ILE A 114 -22.80 -8.03 2.25
N PHE A 115 -23.44 -9.19 2.20
CA PHE A 115 -24.65 -9.44 1.45
C PHE A 115 -25.76 -9.83 2.40
N GLY A 116 -26.91 -9.16 2.32
CA GLY A 116 -28.14 -9.56 2.97
C GLY A 116 -28.75 -10.72 2.22
N ILE A 117 -28.99 -11.83 2.92
CA ILE A 117 -29.81 -12.91 2.41
C ILE A 117 -31.24 -12.68 2.88
N ARG A 118 -32.23 -13.23 2.17
CA ARG A 118 -33.66 -13.04 2.46
C ARG A 118 -34.02 -13.29 3.91
N ALA A 119 -35.05 -12.64 4.40
CA ALA A 119 -35.51 -12.74 5.78
C ALA A 119 -35.51 -14.20 6.32
N GLY A 120 -34.62 -14.46 7.32
CA GLY A 120 -34.45 -15.77 7.96
C GLY A 120 -33.18 -16.54 7.59
N GLU A 121 -32.34 -16.02 6.71
CA GLU A 121 -31.06 -16.62 6.35
C GLU A 121 -29.89 -15.84 6.97
N GLU A 122 -28.76 -16.52 7.20
CA GLU A 122 -27.54 -15.92 7.73
C GLU A 122 -26.92 -14.93 6.74
N GLU A 123 -26.27 -13.88 7.24
CA GLU A 123 -25.54 -12.92 6.42
C GLU A 123 -24.36 -13.61 5.72
N ALA A 124 -24.15 -13.31 4.44
CA ALA A 124 -22.99 -13.77 3.71
C ALA A 124 -21.92 -12.68 3.70
N VAL A 125 -20.72 -13.03 4.19
CA VAL A 125 -19.53 -12.18 4.14
C VAL A 125 -18.56 -12.78 3.14
N LEU A 126 -18.26 -12.04 2.08
CA LEU A 126 -17.38 -12.44 1.00
C LEU A 126 -16.06 -11.66 1.06
N LEU A 127 -14.95 -12.38 1.00
CA LEU A 127 -13.63 -11.81 0.85
C LEU A 127 -13.30 -11.69 -0.65
N ASP A 128 -12.70 -10.57 -1.05
CA ASP A 128 -12.22 -10.34 -2.43
C ASP A 128 -13.35 -10.41 -3.48
N ALA A 129 -14.41 -9.64 -3.23
CA ALA A 129 -15.53 -9.54 -4.15
C ALA A 129 -15.13 -8.94 -5.49
N ASP A 130 -15.67 -9.47 -6.58
CA ASP A 130 -15.50 -8.91 -7.91
C ASP A 130 -16.31 -7.60 -8.08
N ARG A 131 -16.14 -6.92 -9.22
CA ARG A 131 -16.83 -5.64 -9.49
C ARG A 131 -18.36 -5.79 -9.57
N ALA A 132 -18.86 -6.94 -10.04
CA ALA A 132 -20.30 -7.17 -10.14
C ALA A 132 -20.87 -7.43 -8.75
N GLU A 133 -20.19 -8.20 -7.93
CA GLU A 133 -20.52 -8.46 -6.53
C GLU A 133 -20.45 -7.19 -5.69
N GLU A 134 -19.42 -6.35 -5.89
CA GLU A 134 -19.33 -5.04 -5.25
C GLU A 134 -20.52 -4.13 -5.58
N GLY A 135 -21.09 -4.28 -6.78
CA GLY A 135 -22.25 -3.52 -7.22
C GLY A 135 -23.57 -3.88 -6.51
N VAL A 136 -23.67 -5.10 -5.96
CA VAL A 136 -24.87 -5.62 -5.30
C VAL A 136 -24.72 -5.80 -3.79
N ARG A 137 -23.51 -5.56 -3.25
CA ARG A 137 -23.28 -5.64 -1.80
C ARG A 137 -24.07 -4.58 -1.03
N GLU A 138 -24.55 -4.94 0.14
CA GLU A 138 -25.26 -4.04 1.05
C GLU A 138 -24.32 -3.26 1.98
N GLY A 139 -23.10 -3.74 2.18
CA GLY A 139 -22.10 -3.09 2.99
C GLY A 139 -20.69 -3.61 2.72
N ALA A 140 -19.71 -2.91 3.25
CA ALA A 140 -18.31 -3.36 3.22
C ALA A 140 -17.60 -2.99 4.50
N VAL A 141 -16.68 -3.85 4.91
CA VAL A 141 -15.73 -3.61 6.00
C VAL A 141 -14.33 -3.84 5.48
N THR A 142 -13.46 -2.85 5.63
CA THR A 142 -12.04 -2.98 5.34
C THR A 142 -11.25 -2.99 6.64
N VAL A 143 -10.41 -3.99 6.80
CA VAL A 143 -9.49 -4.14 7.93
C VAL A 143 -8.07 -3.93 7.42
N GLY A 144 -7.37 -2.93 7.96
CA GLY A 144 -5.94 -2.72 7.77
C GLY A 144 -5.17 -3.38 8.90
N VAL A 145 -4.39 -4.40 8.60
CA VAL A 145 -3.66 -5.19 9.60
C VAL A 145 -2.25 -5.54 9.09
N ASN A 146 -1.28 -5.57 10.00
CA ASN A 146 0.08 -5.97 9.66
C ASN A 146 0.33 -7.46 9.93
N ARG A 147 1.52 -7.96 9.55
CA ARG A 147 1.92 -9.37 9.75
C ARG A 147 1.93 -9.82 11.22
N HIS A 148 2.01 -8.87 12.17
CA HIS A 148 2.05 -9.15 13.61
C HIS A 148 0.65 -9.27 14.23
N GLY A 149 -0.41 -9.09 13.42
CA GLY A 149 -1.80 -9.12 13.87
C GLY A 149 -2.27 -7.79 14.48
N GLU A 150 -1.47 -6.72 14.35
CA GLU A 150 -1.84 -5.41 14.86
C GLU A 150 -2.77 -4.71 13.86
N VAL A 151 -3.97 -4.37 14.33
CA VAL A 151 -4.98 -3.67 13.51
C VAL A 151 -4.65 -2.19 13.45
N CYS A 152 -4.27 -1.73 12.27
CA CYS A 152 -3.90 -0.35 12.01
C CYS A 152 -5.11 0.53 11.67
N GLN A 153 -6.14 -0.08 11.06
CA GLN A 153 -7.35 0.62 10.64
C GLN A 153 -8.53 -0.34 10.51
N ILE A 154 -9.71 0.15 10.86
CA ILE A 154 -10.98 -0.44 10.47
C ILE A 154 -11.79 0.65 9.79
N ALA A 155 -12.30 0.37 8.58
CA ALA A 155 -13.15 1.28 7.84
C ALA A 155 -14.46 0.59 7.47
N LYS A 156 -15.58 1.07 8.05
CA LYS A 156 -16.93 0.71 7.69
C LYS A 156 -17.65 1.96 7.16
N LEU A 157 -17.83 2.00 5.86
CA LEU A 157 -18.28 3.21 5.15
C LEU A 157 -19.79 3.22 4.89
N GLY A 158 -20.57 2.98 5.94
CA GLY A 158 -22.03 2.91 5.82
C GLY A 158 -22.52 1.53 5.37
N GLY A 159 -23.73 1.47 4.84
CA GLY A 159 -24.43 0.23 4.50
C GLY A 159 -24.92 -0.53 5.72
N ARG A 160 -25.28 -1.81 5.51
CA ARG A 160 -25.84 -2.68 6.54
C ARG A 160 -24.94 -2.77 7.78
N GLU A 161 -25.53 -2.86 8.96
CA GLU A 161 -24.86 -3.13 10.24
C GLU A 161 -24.13 -4.48 10.21
N VAL A 162 -23.12 -4.61 11.01
CA VAL A 162 -22.29 -5.82 11.16
C VAL A 162 -22.22 -6.16 12.63
N ASP A 163 -22.47 -7.41 12.97
CA ASP A 163 -22.31 -7.89 14.34
C ASP A 163 -20.86 -7.82 14.79
N ALA A 164 -20.64 -7.55 16.08
CA ALA A 164 -19.30 -7.44 16.66
C ALA A 164 -18.51 -8.76 16.55
N LEU A 165 -19.15 -9.90 16.68
CA LEU A 165 -18.49 -11.19 16.52
C LEU A 165 -18.07 -11.44 15.07
N GLU A 166 -18.90 -11.03 14.10
CA GLU A 166 -18.56 -11.13 12.70
C GLU A 166 -17.40 -10.21 12.32
N LEU A 167 -17.35 -9.01 12.90
CA LEU A 167 -16.21 -8.12 12.75
C LEU A 167 -14.91 -8.76 13.27
N LEU A 168 -14.96 -9.43 14.42
CA LEU A 168 -13.79 -10.14 14.96
C LEU A 168 -13.35 -11.31 14.07
N ARG A 169 -14.30 -12.03 13.46
CA ARG A 169 -13.98 -13.05 12.44
C ARG A 169 -13.29 -12.45 11.23
N CYS A 170 -13.79 -11.33 10.71
CA CYS A 170 -13.15 -10.60 9.62
C CYS A 170 -11.71 -10.20 9.98
N VAL A 171 -11.46 -9.69 11.18
CA VAL A 171 -10.12 -9.35 11.65
C VAL A 171 -9.20 -10.57 11.67
N SER A 172 -9.66 -11.71 12.17
CA SER A 172 -8.88 -12.96 12.21
C SER A 172 -8.51 -13.47 10.81
N VAL A 173 -9.45 -13.40 9.86
CA VAL A 173 -9.19 -13.74 8.46
C VAL A 173 -8.23 -12.75 7.81
N ALA A 174 -8.40 -11.45 8.09
CA ALA A 174 -7.52 -10.40 7.56
C ALA A 174 -6.07 -10.58 8.05
N GLU A 175 -5.86 -10.97 9.30
CA GLU A 175 -4.51 -11.27 9.84
C GLU A 175 -3.83 -12.40 9.07
N GLN A 176 -4.55 -13.49 8.78
CA GLN A 176 -4.01 -14.59 8.00
C GLN A 176 -3.64 -14.16 6.57
N ARG A 177 -4.48 -13.35 5.94
CA ARG A 177 -4.22 -12.80 4.60
C ARG A 177 -3.04 -11.83 4.59
N ALA A 178 -2.92 -10.97 5.59
CA ALA A 178 -1.81 -10.04 5.69
C ALA A 178 -0.45 -10.75 5.79
N LYS A 179 -0.35 -11.86 6.51
CA LYS A 179 0.86 -12.68 6.58
C LYS A 179 1.26 -13.21 5.20
N VAL A 180 0.30 -13.77 4.46
CA VAL A 180 0.54 -14.29 3.10
C VAL A 180 0.94 -13.18 2.14
N LEU A 181 0.29 -12.00 2.21
CA LEU A 181 0.61 -10.86 1.38
C LEU A 181 1.99 -10.28 1.70
N ASP A 182 2.35 -10.16 2.99
CA ASP A 182 3.68 -9.70 3.41
C ASP A 182 4.78 -10.59 2.84
N GLU A 183 4.66 -11.90 2.97
CA GLU A 183 5.62 -12.86 2.42
C GLU A 183 5.72 -12.78 0.89
N LEU A 184 4.58 -12.69 0.21
CA LEU A 184 4.52 -12.58 -1.24
C LEU A 184 5.22 -11.32 -1.73
N VAL A 185 4.87 -10.16 -1.16
CA VAL A 185 5.40 -8.86 -1.57
C VAL A 185 6.91 -8.80 -1.31
N ARG A 186 7.37 -9.20 -0.12
CA ARG A 186 8.81 -9.23 0.20
C ARG A 186 9.59 -10.15 -0.71
N ARG A 187 9.06 -11.34 -0.99
CA ARG A 187 9.70 -12.28 -1.91
C ARG A 187 9.83 -11.69 -3.31
N ARG A 188 8.75 -11.11 -3.85
CA ARG A 188 8.77 -10.52 -5.18
C ARG A 188 9.69 -9.31 -5.29
N VAL A 189 9.70 -8.44 -4.29
CA VAL A 189 10.62 -7.31 -4.25
C VAL A 189 12.08 -7.78 -4.18
N ALA A 190 12.39 -8.78 -3.35
CA ALA A 190 13.74 -9.34 -3.26
C ALA A 190 14.20 -10.05 -4.55
N GLU A 191 13.30 -10.74 -5.27
CA GLU A 191 13.58 -11.31 -6.58
C GLU A 191 13.94 -10.22 -7.60
N GLU A 192 13.21 -9.12 -7.63
CA GLU A 192 13.45 -8.01 -8.53
C GLU A 192 14.74 -7.24 -8.17
N GLU A 193 15.05 -7.07 -6.90
CA GLU A 193 16.31 -6.49 -6.45
C GLU A 193 17.52 -7.30 -6.94
N LYS A 194 17.49 -8.61 -6.78
CA LYS A 194 18.55 -9.51 -7.28
C LYS A 194 18.70 -9.39 -8.81
N ARG A 195 17.60 -9.27 -9.53
CA ARG A 195 17.62 -9.10 -10.99
C ARG A 195 18.27 -7.78 -11.39
N ARG A 196 17.91 -6.70 -10.70
CA ARG A 196 18.46 -5.36 -10.92
C ARG A 196 19.95 -5.29 -10.61
N ASP A 197 20.37 -5.83 -9.47
CA ASP A 197 21.76 -5.82 -9.05
C ASP A 197 22.64 -6.69 -9.97
N GLY A 198 22.12 -7.83 -10.41
CA GLY A 198 22.77 -8.67 -11.43
C GLY A 198 22.90 -7.97 -12.80
N GLY A 199 21.95 -7.16 -13.19
CA GLY A 199 22.03 -6.31 -14.39
C GLY A 199 23.09 -5.24 -14.25
N ARG A 200 23.10 -4.52 -13.14
CA ARG A 200 24.09 -3.46 -12.85
C ARG A 200 25.53 -3.99 -12.77
N ALA A 201 25.72 -5.15 -12.17
CA ALA A 201 27.03 -5.80 -12.12
C ALA A 201 27.55 -6.17 -13.52
N LYS A 202 26.67 -6.63 -14.41
CA LYS A 202 27.04 -6.93 -15.82
C LYS A 202 27.39 -5.68 -16.60
N GLU A 203 26.66 -4.59 -16.43
CA GLU A 203 26.96 -3.30 -17.09
C GLU A 203 28.30 -2.74 -16.64
N LEU A 204 28.60 -2.76 -15.33
CA LEU A 204 29.90 -2.33 -14.79
C LEU A 204 31.05 -3.20 -15.30
N SER A 205 30.87 -4.53 -15.38
CA SER A 205 31.89 -5.42 -15.93
C SER A 205 32.14 -5.19 -17.40
N ALA A 206 31.10 -4.87 -18.19
CA ALA A 206 31.22 -4.55 -19.61
C ALA A 206 31.91 -3.18 -19.86
N GLN A 207 31.74 -2.22 -18.96
CA GLN A 207 32.44 -0.94 -19.01
C GLN A 207 33.92 -1.08 -18.67
N ASN A 208 34.26 -1.92 -17.70
CA ASN A 208 35.66 -2.19 -17.29
C ASN A 208 36.43 -3.09 -18.29
N ALA A 209 35.73 -3.75 -19.21
CA ALA A 209 36.33 -4.60 -20.24
C ALA A 209 36.71 -3.84 -21.53
N ARG A 210 36.46 -2.53 -21.57
CA ARG A 210 36.87 -1.63 -22.65
C ARG A 210 38.08 -0.80 -22.25
#